data_f8372a46dc4200b1d4a04361203be44f
#
_entry.id   f8372a46dc4200b1d4a04361203be44f
#
_cell.length_a   1.000
_cell.length_b   1.000
_cell.length_c   1.000
_cell.angle_alpha   90.00
_cell.angle_beta   90.00
_cell.angle_gamma   90.00
#
_symmetry.space_group_name_H-M   'P 1'
#
loop_
_entity.id
_entity.type
_entity.pdbx_description
1 polymer ?
#
loop_
_entity_poly.entity_id
_entity_poly.type
_entity_poly.pdbx_seq_one_letter_code
_entity_poly.pdbx_strand_id
1 'polypeptide(L)'
;NGSVSEIYSNAVAPLYDYLGKDSLETSDADPLYPIWEYIYQGISLANHSLDFIDDNASLITADQKDQLKAEVRAVRALLYYEAMDKFGRIPVVLSSEESAIYASAKSDSVASFTDVYLSAQSERSEVFQFIFSELQQILPYLSTQHSGKEGRYFGRITRPVVNYLLAKMALNAEIYTFDDWTKGYKKRPRGRNIDFMVQTADGASLLNDLKASENRSKKLNAWETCIYYCDALAAEGYSLDEDVIFCSSSIRTSLLGCSNTPAAHFLFRYTDVLLMKSEANIRNGEDGRTELNMVRARQGKPAHRATLNRILEERLAVLSREDIHRQDLIRFGMFTDAFNLYPCLKGKSSGYITVFPIPQKCIDLNPKLVQNKGYEVEGLSAYKTMRYD
;
A
#
# COMPACT_ATOMS: atom_id res chain seq x y z
N ASN A 1 -15.01 17.69 -23.77
CA ASN A 1 -13.87 17.97 -22.85
C ASN A 1 -14.32 18.62 -21.53
N GLY A 2 -15.41 19.42 -21.50
CA GLY A 2 -15.94 20.00 -20.27
C GLY A 2 -16.45 18.93 -19.28
N SER A 3 -17.22 17.97 -19.77
CA SER A 3 -17.82 16.92 -18.92
C SER A 3 -16.78 16.03 -18.22
N VAL A 4 -15.68 15.67 -18.89
CA VAL A 4 -14.60 14.88 -18.25
C VAL A 4 -13.93 15.67 -17.14
N SER A 5 -13.64 16.96 -17.36
CA SER A 5 -13.05 17.84 -16.35
C SER A 5 -13.97 18.02 -15.15
N GLU A 6 -15.27 18.13 -15.38
CA GLU A 6 -16.27 18.24 -14.32
C GLU A 6 -16.38 16.96 -13.49
N ILE A 7 -16.48 15.79 -14.14
CA ILE A 7 -16.50 14.51 -13.44
C ILE A 7 -15.19 14.30 -12.67
N TYR A 8 -14.04 14.61 -13.26
CA TYR A 8 -12.76 14.56 -12.56
C TYR A 8 -12.74 15.43 -11.29
N SER A 9 -13.19 16.68 -11.41
CA SER A 9 -13.22 17.63 -10.29
C SER A 9 -14.15 17.20 -9.15
N ASN A 10 -15.26 16.51 -9.47
CA ASN A 10 -16.25 16.10 -8.49
C ASN A 10 -15.97 14.69 -7.89
N ALA A 11 -15.32 13.80 -8.63
CA ALA A 11 -15.09 12.42 -8.20
C ALA A 11 -13.65 12.11 -7.86
N VAL A 12 -12.68 12.56 -8.64
CA VAL A 12 -11.28 12.10 -8.53
C VAL A 12 -10.42 13.09 -7.74
N ALA A 13 -10.55 14.40 -8.01
CA ALA A 13 -9.77 15.42 -7.33
C ALA A 13 -9.96 15.41 -5.79
N PRO A 14 -11.18 15.24 -5.25
CA PRO A 14 -11.39 15.18 -3.80
C PRO A 14 -10.63 14.02 -3.12
N LEU A 15 -10.39 12.90 -3.83
CA LEU A 15 -9.59 11.80 -3.29
C LEU A 15 -8.12 12.18 -3.12
N TYR A 16 -7.55 12.90 -4.09
CA TYR A 16 -6.17 13.37 -3.99
C TYR A 16 -6.01 14.46 -2.93
N ASP A 17 -7.01 15.35 -2.82
CA ASP A 17 -7.05 16.33 -1.73
C ASP A 17 -7.14 15.64 -0.37
N TYR A 18 -7.91 14.55 -0.29
CA TYR A 18 -8.05 13.75 0.92
C TYR A 18 -6.72 13.07 1.29
N LEU A 19 -6.04 12.41 0.33
CA LEU A 19 -4.73 11.79 0.56
C LEU A 19 -3.65 12.80 0.98
N GLY A 20 -3.85 14.07 0.68
CA GLY A 20 -2.95 15.16 1.04
C GLY A 20 -3.22 15.82 2.39
N LYS A 21 -4.21 15.40 3.16
CA LYS A 21 -4.53 16.01 4.46
C LYS A 21 -3.51 15.66 5.53
N ASP A 22 -3.01 16.69 6.21
CA ASP A 22 -1.94 16.58 7.21
C ASP A 22 -2.40 16.20 8.63
N SER A 23 -3.71 16.12 8.90
CA SER A 23 -4.19 15.99 10.27
C SER A 23 -4.90 14.68 10.54
N LEU A 24 -4.20 13.76 11.18
CA LEU A 24 -4.85 12.77 12.03
C LEU A 24 -5.05 13.42 13.42
N GLU A 25 -6.29 13.64 13.82
CA GLU A 25 -6.58 14.03 15.21
C GLU A 25 -6.22 12.84 16.11
N THR A 26 -5.14 12.97 16.86
CA THR A 26 -4.70 11.93 17.79
C THR A 26 -5.55 11.97 19.07
N SER A 27 -5.99 10.78 19.51
CA SER A 27 -6.63 10.60 20.81
C SER A 27 -5.72 9.79 21.71
N ASP A 28 -5.44 10.29 22.91
CA ASP A 28 -4.66 9.55 23.92
C ASP A 28 -5.36 8.25 24.36
N ALA A 29 -6.69 8.19 24.21
CA ALA A 29 -7.48 7.02 24.60
C ALA A 29 -7.40 5.88 23.57
N ASP A 30 -7.31 6.20 22.27
CA ASP A 30 -7.22 5.24 21.18
C ASP A 30 -6.42 5.82 20.02
N PRO A 31 -5.09 5.74 20.05
CA PRO A 31 -4.23 6.34 19.03
C PRO A 31 -4.30 5.64 17.67
N LEU A 32 -4.88 4.44 17.58
CA LEU A 32 -4.99 3.69 16.31
C LEU A 32 -6.32 3.95 15.60
N TYR A 33 -7.35 4.40 16.34
CA TYR A 33 -8.65 4.69 15.75
C TYR A 33 -8.58 5.77 14.65
N PRO A 34 -7.86 6.90 14.82
CA PRO A 34 -7.71 7.89 13.75
C PRO A 34 -7.08 7.35 12.47
N ILE A 35 -6.15 6.39 12.59
CA ILE A 35 -5.53 5.73 11.41
C ILE A 35 -6.57 4.88 10.67
N TRP A 36 -7.35 4.10 11.41
CA TRP A 36 -8.43 3.30 10.84
C TRP A 36 -9.50 4.20 10.20
N GLU A 37 -9.94 5.22 10.92
CA GLU A 37 -10.93 6.18 10.44
C GLU A 37 -10.48 6.87 9.16
N TYR A 38 -9.24 7.37 9.11
CA TYR A 38 -8.67 7.97 7.92
C TYR A 38 -8.72 7.01 6.71
N ILE A 39 -8.30 5.77 6.88
CA ILE A 39 -8.29 4.80 5.80
C ILE A 39 -9.71 4.53 5.30
N TYR A 40 -10.66 4.27 6.19
CA TYR A 40 -12.05 3.94 5.80
C TYR A 40 -12.84 5.16 5.30
N GLN A 41 -12.54 6.36 5.74
CA GLN A 41 -13.07 7.59 5.12
C GLN A 41 -12.61 7.72 3.67
N GLY A 42 -11.34 7.48 3.39
CA GLY A 42 -10.83 7.48 2.02
C GLY A 42 -11.42 6.37 1.15
N ILE A 43 -11.63 5.17 1.69
CA ILE A 43 -12.32 4.07 1.01
C ILE A 43 -13.77 4.45 0.70
N SER A 44 -14.49 5.05 1.66
CA SER A 44 -15.85 5.53 1.46
C SER A 44 -15.93 6.58 0.36
N LEU A 45 -15.03 7.55 0.40
CA LEU A 45 -14.94 8.57 -0.65
C LEU A 45 -14.67 7.94 -2.02
N ALA A 46 -13.79 6.92 -2.10
CA ALA A 46 -13.50 6.22 -3.34
C ALA A 46 -14.73 5.46 -3.87
N ASN A 47 -15.50 4.81 -2.99
CA ASN A 47 -16.73 4.13 -3.40
C ASN A 47 -17.79 5.12 -3.93
N HIS A 48 -18.01 6.23 -3.23
CA HIS A 48 -18.88 7.31 -3.71
C HIS A 48 -18.43 7.89 -5.06
N SER A 49 -17.12 8.04 -5.23
CA SER A 49 -16.55 8.52 -6.50
C SER A 49 -16.83 7.55 -7.66
N LEU A 50 -16.76 6.23 -7.40
CA LEU A 50 -17.11 5.22 -8.41
C LEU A 50 -18.57 5.29 -8.80
N ASP A 51 -19.48 5.42 -7.82
CA ASP A 51 -20.91 5.58 -8.06
C ASP A 51 -21.19 6.86 -8.87
N PHE A 52 -20.59 7.99 -8.47
CA PHE A 52 -20.73 9.25 -9.20
C PHE A 52 -20.26 9.16 -10.67
N ILE A 53 -19.14 8.46 -10.94
CA ILE A 53 -18.64 8.25 -12.31
C ILE A 53 -19.64 7.39 -13.10
N ASP A 54 -20.21 6.35 -12.49
CA ASP A 54 -21.20 5.49 -13.14
C ASP A 54 -22.51 6.23 -13.46
N ASP A 55 -23.02 7.03 -12.54
CA ASP A 55 -24.22 7.84 -12.71
C ASP A 55 -24.06 8.89 -13.84
N ASN A 56 -22.84 9.36 -14.07
CA ASN A 56 -22.53 10.35 -15.10
C ASN A 56 -21.91 9.75 -16.37
N ALA A 57 -21.93 8.42 -16.53
CA ALA A 57 -21.26 7.72 -17.62
C ALA A 57 -21.74 8.13 -19.02
N SER A 58 -22.99 8.58 -19.15
CA SER A 58 -23.54 9.05 -20.42
C SER A 58 -22.89 10.33 -20.96
N LEU A 59 -22.16 11.07 -20.12
CA LEU A 59 -21.52 12.35 -20.46
C LEU A 59 -20.10 12.19 -21.02
N ILE A 60 -19.52 10.98 -20.97
CA ILE A 60 -18.13 10.70 -21.32
C ILE A 60 -18.02 9.43 -22.16
N THR A 61 -16.88 9.25 -22.83
CA THR A 61 -16.60 8.01 -23.56
C THR A 61 -16.27 6.84 -22.64
N ALA A 62 -16.40 5.62 -23.12
CA ALA A 62 -16.03 4.42 -22.37
C ALA A 62 -14.58 4.46 -21.88
N ASP A 63 -13.65 4.82 -22.76
CA ASP A 63 -12.21 4.94 -22.39
C ASP A 63 -11.96 5.98 -21.28
N GLN A 64 -12.69 7.11 -21.33
CA GLN A 64 -12.60 8.15 -20.29
C GLN A 64 -13.16 7.66 -18.94
N LYS A 65 -14.28 6.95 -18.99
CA LYS A 65 -14.88 6.31 -17.83
C LYS A 65 -13.92 5.30 -17.21
N ASP A 66 -13.37 4.40 -18.01
CA ASP A 66 -12.44 3.36 -17.56
C ASP A 66 -11.19 3.97 -16.94
N GLN A 67 -10.64 5.03 -17.53
CA GLN A 67 -9.47 5.73 -16.96
C GLN A 67 -9.80 6.36 -15.60
N LEU A 68 -10.92 7.08 -15.46
CA LEU A 68 -11.30 7.71 -14.19
C LEU A 68 -11.57 6.64 -13.11
N LYS A 69 -12.28 5.57 -13.45
CA LYS A 69 -12.53 4.46 -12.52
C LYS A 69 -11.24 3.76 -12.12
N ALA A 70 -10.29 3.57 -13.05
CA ALA A 70 -9.00 2.96 -12.75
C ALA A 70 -8.21 3.78 -11.72
N GLU A 71 -8.16 5.10 -11.84
CA GLU A 71 -7.51 5.96 -10.85
C GLU A 71 -8.17 5.85 -9.46
N VAL A 72 -9.50 5.91 -9.39
CA VAL A 72 -10.23 5.78 -8.12
C VAL A 72 -10.01 4.41 -7.49
N ARG A 73 -10.09 3.33 -8.28
CA ARG A 73 -9.81 1.97 -7.81
C ARG A 73 -8.37 1.81 -7.31
N ALA A 74 -7.40 2.48 -7.96
CA ALA A 74 -6.01 2.46 -7.51
C ALA A 74 -5.84 3.16 -6.14
N VAL A 75 -6.48 4.31 -5.92
CA VAL A 75 -6.50 4.98 -4.61
C VAL A 75 -7.13 4.08 -3.55
N ARG A 76 -8.27 3.46 -3.86
CA ARG A 76 -8.93 2.51 -2.94
C ARG A 76 -8.04 1.31 -2.62
N ALA A 77 -7.37 0.75 -3.60
CA ALA A 77 -6.42 -0.36 -3.41
C ALA A 77 -5.22 0.04 -2.56
N LEU A 78 -4.67 1.25 -2.72
CA LEU A 78 -3.62 1.80 -1.87
C LEU A 78 -4.07 1.90 -0.41
N LEU A 79 -5.28 2.40 -0.16
CA LEU A 79 -5.84 2.50 1.19
C LEU A 79 -6.07 1.12 1.82
N TYR A 80 -6.55 0.14 1.05
CA TYR A 80 -6.65 -1.24 1.52
C TYR A 80 -5.29 -1.87 1.81
N TYR A 81 -4.27 -1.55 1.01
CA TYR A 81 -2.90 -1.99 1.28
C TYR A 81 -2.41 -1.47 2.63
N GLU A 82 -2.63 -0.18 2.92
CA GLU A 82 -2.29 0.43 4.20
C GLU A 82 -3.05 -0.21 5.38
N ALA A 83 -4.35 -0.45 5.21
CA ALA A 83 -5.16 -1.11 6.23
C ALA A 83 -4.68 -2.55 6.49
N MET A 84 -4.45 -3.33 5.44
CA MET A 84 -3.96 -4.71 5.53
C MET A 84 -2.58 -4.79 6.19
N ASP A 85 -1.65 -3.91 5.81
CA ASP A 85 -0.31 -3.90 6.40
C ASP A 85 -0.34 -3.59 7.89
N LYS A 86 -1.19 -2.64 8.30
CA LYS A 86 -1.31 -2.21 9.70
C LYS A 86 -2.13 -3.17 10.55
N PHE A 87 -3.32 -3.56 10.08
CA PHE A 87 -4.30 -4.27 10.89
C PHE A 87 -4.47 -5.77 10.54
N GLY A 88 -3.83 -6.25 9.47
CA GLY A 88 -3.89 -7.65 9.06
C GLY A 88 -5.25 -8.03 8.47
N ARG A 89 -6.17 -8.57 9.28
CA ARG A 89 -7.54 -8.91 8.86
C ARG A 89 -8.43 -7.68 8.90
N ILE A 90 -9.07 -7.37 7.80
CA ILE A 90 -9.91 -6.19 7.65
C ILE A 90 -11.17 -6.48 6.82
N PRO A 91 -12.27 -5.77 7.01
CA PRO A 91 -13.40 -5.84 6.10
C PRO A 91 -13.06 -5.19 4.75
N VAL A 92 -13.37 -5.91 3.67
CA VAL A 92 -13.32 -5.36 2.30
C VAL A 92 -14.72 -4.91 1.90
N VAL A 93 -14.90 -3.60 1.83
CA VAL A 93 -16.19 -2.94 1.61
C VAL A 93 -16.16 -2.20 0.28
N LEU A 94 -17.01 -2.59 -0.65
CA LEU A 94 -17.06 -2.03 -2.00
C LEU A 94 -18.33 -1.19 -2.26
N SER A 95 -19.28 -1.21 -1.33
CA SER A 95 -20.50 -0.39 -1.36
C SER A 95 -20.24 0.96 -0.70
N SER A 96 -20.74 2.04 -1.30
CA SER A 96 -20.69 3.37 -0.71
C SER A 96 -21.52 3.45 0.58
N GLU A 97 -22.67 2.79 0.64
CA GLU A 97 -23.54 2.76 1.83
C GLU A 97 -22.84 2.10 3.02
N GLU A 98 -22.25 0.91 2.84
CA GLU A 98 -21.56 0.20 3.91
C GLU A 98 -20.30 0.94 4.34
N SER A 99 -19.50 1.45 3.39
CA SER A 99 -18.25 2.14 3.71
C SER A 99 -18.46 3.44 4.49
N ALA A 100 -19.59 4.11 4.30
CA ALA A 100 -19.97 5.31 5.05
C ALA A 100 -20.13 5.03 6.56
N ILE A 101 -20.50 3.82 6.96
CA ILE A 101 -20.62 3.40 8.36
C ILE A 101 -19.26 3.41 9.05
N TYR A 102 -18.24 2.87 8.38
CA TYR A 102 -16.86 2.86 8.91
C TYR A 102 -16.21 4.24 8.90
N ALA A 103 -16.65 5.12 8.00
CA ALA A 103 -16.13 6.47 7.85
C ALA A 103 -16.70 7.46 8.89
N SER A 104 -17.88 7.21 9.41
CA SER A 104 -18.62 8.17 10.26
C SER A 104 -18.96 7.63 11.64
N ALA A 105 -18.03 6.98 12.34
CA ALA A 105 -18.23 6.36 13.63
C ALA A 105 -18.65 7.36 14.77
N LYS A 106 -19.64 8.22 14.51
CA LYS A 106 -20.35 8.99 15.52
C LYS A 106 -21.40 8.07 16.14
N SER A 107 -21.27 7.81 17.44
CA SER A 107 -22.08 6.85 18.19
C SER A 107 -23.60 7.04 18.09
N ASP A 108 -24.06 8.23 17.68
CA ASP A 108 -25.49 8.57 17.63
C ASP A 108 -26.19 8.08 16.35
N SER A 109 -25.43 7.64 15.34
CA SER A 109 -25.98 7.18 14.07
C SER A 109 -26.12 5.64 13.96
N VAL A 110 -25.53 4.89 14.88
CA VAL A 110 -25.55 3.41 14.83
C VAL A 110 -26.98 2.83 14.93
N ALA A 111 -27.87 3.52 15.63
CA ALA A 111 -29.28 3.09 15.77
C ALA A 111 -30.08 3.14 14.46
N SER A 112 -29.63 3.88 13.45
CA SER A 112 -30.32 4.02 12.15
C SER A 112 -29.81 3.06 11.05
N PHE A 113 -28.73 2.31 11.31
CA PHE A 113 -28.13 1.39 10.34
C PHE A 113 -28.51 -0.08 10.53
N THR A 114 -29.61 -0.37 11.22
CA THR A 114 -30.05 -1.74 11.53
C THR A 114 -30.31 -2.60 10.31
N ASP A 115 -30.50 -2.01 9.12
CA ASP A 115 -30.79 -2.70 7.88
C ASP A 115 -29.59 -2.86 6.93
N VAL A 116 -28.42 -2.26 7.26
CA VAL A 116 -27.22 -2.37 6.43
C VAL A 116 -26.42 -3.61 6.81
N TYR A 117 -26.13 -4.43 5.82
CA TYR A 117 -25.30 -5.60 6.01
C TYR A 117 -23.83 -5.17 6.22
N LEU A 118 -23.28 -5.44 7.39
CA LEU A 118 -21.86 -5.18 7.68
C LEU A 118 -21.02 -6.39 7.32
N SER A 119 -19.92 -6.17 6.58
CA SER A 119 -18.98 -7.22 6.19
C SER A 119 -18.18 -7.71 7.40
N ALA A 120 -17.91 -9.01 7.41
CA ALA A 120 -16.90 -9.57 8.31
C ALA A 120 -15.48 -9.24 7.80
N GLN A 121 -14.49 -9.44 8.67
CA GLN A 121 -13.09 -9.38 8.26
C GLN A 121 -12.78 -10.50 7.26
N SER A 122 -12.05 -10.14 6.20
CA SER A 122 -11.35 -11.11 5.35
C SER A 122 -9.98 -11.45 5.94
N GLU A 123 -9.49 -12.65 5.68
CA GLU A 123 -8.12 -13.02 6.03
C GLU A 123 -7.12 -12.14 5.26
N ARG A 124 -5.94 -11.91 5.85
CA ARG A 124 -4.92 -11.04 5.24
C ARG A 124 -4.52 -11.50 3.84
N SER A 125 -4.41 -12.80 3.62
CA SER A 125 -4.11 -13.38 2.31
C SER A 125 -5.20 -13.12 1.28
N GLU A 126 -6.47 -13.11 1.68
CA GLU A 126 -7.61 -12.80 0.80
C GLU A 126 -7.61 -11.31 0.43
N VAL A 127 -7.37 -10.43 1.40
CA VAL A 127 -7.23 -8.98 1.16
C VAL A 127 -6.06 -8.70 0.22
N PHE A 128 -4.92 -9.37 0.43
CA PHE A 128 -3.76 -9.27 -0.44
C PHE A 128 -4.07 -9.67 -1.88
N GLN A 129 -4.74 -10.79 -2.08
CA GLN A 129 -5.16 -11.24 -3.41
C GLN A 129 -6.13 -10.27 -4.07
N PHE A 130 -7.09 -9.75 -3.31
CA PHE A 130 -8.03 -8.74 -3.79
C PHE A 130 -7.29 -7.50 -4.29
N ILE A 131 -6.39 -6.91 -3.48
CA ILE A 131 -5.65 -5.70 -3.85
C ILE A 131 -4.77 -5.96 -5.07
N PHE A 132 -4.04 -7.07 -5.09
CA PHE A 132 -3.15 -7.41 -6.20
C PHE A 132 -3.91 -7.59 -7.52
N SER A 133 -5.05 -8.29 -7.47
CA SER A 133 -5.93 -8.47 -8.62
C SER A 133 -6.53 -7.15 -9.11
N GLU A 134 -7.02 -6.30 -8.18
CA GLU A 134 -7.54 -4.96 -8.51
C GLU A 134 -6.48 -4.13 -9.26
N LEU A 135 -5.26 -4.07 -8.74
CA LEU A 135 -4.17 -3.30 -9.33
C LEU A 135 -3.79 -3.83 -10.72
N GLN A 136 -3.75 -5.14 -10.93
CA GLN A 136 -3.47 -5.70 -12.25
C GLN A 136 -4.58 -5.39 -13.27
N GLN A 137 -5.84 -5.47 -12.86
CA GLN A 137 -6.98 -5.21 -13.74
C GLN A 137 -7.03 -3.77 -14.25
N ILE A 138 -6.60 -2.82 -13.44
CA ILE A 138 -6.67 -1.39 -13.80
C ILE A 138 -5.46 -0.89 -14.58
N LEU A 139 -4.32 -1.61 -14.58
CA LEU A 139 -3.10 -1.20 -15.26
C LEU A 139 -3.30 -0.74 -16.72
N PRO A 140 -4.08 -1.46 -17.56
CA PRO A 140 -4.28 -1.08 -18.96
C PRO A 140 -4.96 0.27 -19.18
N TYR A 141 -5.69 0.75 -18.18
CA TYR A 141 -6.51 1.97 -18.27
C TYR A 141 -5.82 3.21 -17.69
N LEU A 142 -4.69 3.02 -17.00
CA LEU A 142 -3.96 4.11 -16.37
C LEU A 142 -3.00 4.81 -17.34
N SER A 143 -2.83 6.12 -17.15
CA SER A 143 -1.83 6.90 -17.89
C SER A 143 -0.41 6.40 -17.62
N THR A 144 0.45 6.45 -18.65
CA THR A 144 1.88 6.16 -18.56
C THR A 144 2.72 7.36 -18.12
N GLN A 145 2.10 8.51 -17.91
CA GLN A 145 2.79 9.73 -17.54
C GLN A 145 3.39 9.65 -16.14
N HIS A 146 4.50 10.36 -15.92
CA HIS A 146 5.16 10.41 -14.64
C HIS A 146 4.38 11.29 -13.64
N SER A 147 3.98 10.73 -12.53
CA SER A 147 3.28 11.43 -11.46
C SER A 147 4.18 12.36 -10.65
N GLY A 148 5.48 12.10 -10.59
CA GLY A 148 6.47 12.94 -9.89
C GLY A 148 6.88 14.20 -10.64
N LYS A 149 6.48 14.37 -11.90
CA LYS A 149 6.81 15.53 -12.74
C LYS A 149 5.67 16.52 -12.81
N GLU A 150 6.00 17.79 -12.90
CA GLU A 150 5.00 18.83 -13.15
C GLU A 150 4.22 18.58 -14.45
N GLY A 151 2.92 18.75 -14.41
CA GLY A 151 2.02 18.51 -15.52
C GLY A 151 0.63 18.01 -15.10
N ARG A 152 -0.16 17.59 -16.07
CA ARG A 152 -1.54 17.12 -15.87
C ARG A 152 -1.68 15.99 -14.87
N TYR A 153 -0.68 15.10 -14.78
CA TYR A 153 -0.69 13.90 -13.95
C TYR A 153 0.14 14.04 -12.67
N PHE A 154 0.61 15.24 -12.35
CA PHE A 154 1.38 15.48 -11.13
C PHE A 154 0.55 15.14 -9.89
N GLY A 155 1.10 14.27 -9.01
CA GLY A 155 0.44 13.81 -7.78
C GLY A 155 -0.76 12.88 -8.01
N ARG A 156 -1.00 12.40 -9.25
CA ARG A 156 -2.05 11.44 -9.57
C ARG A 156 -1.50 10.02 -9.65
N ILE A 157 -2.34 9.03 -9.37
CA ILE A 157 -1.94 7.64 -9.56
C ILE A 157 -1.96 7.31 -11.06
N THR A 158 -0.78 6.95 -11.55
CA THR A 158 -0.53 6.56 -12.92
C THR A 158 -0.04 5.11 -12.97
N ARG A 159 0.13 4.53 -14.14
CA ARG A 159 0.61 3.15 -14.29
C ARG A 159 1.96 2.91 -13.59
N PRO A 160 2.97 3.79 -13.66
CA PRO A 160 4.19 3.65 -12.87
C PRO A 160 3.95 3.53 -11.37
N VAL A 161 3.02 4.30 -10.81
CA VAL A 161 2.68 4.24 -9.37
C VAL A 161 2.13 2.86 -9.01
N VAL A 162 1.26 2.30 -9.87
CA VAL A 162 0.69 0.96 -9.67
C VAL A 162 1.76 -0.13 -9.87
N ASN A 163 2.68 0.02 -10.83
CA ASN A 163 3.81 -0.90 -10.98
C ASN A 163 4.69 -0.93 -9.72
N TYR A 164 4.93 0.23 -9.10
CA TYR A 164 5.64 0.30 -7.82
C TYR A 164 4.90 -0.47 -6.71
N LEU A 165 3.59 -0.28 -6.57
CA LEU A 165 2.79 -0.99 -5.56
C LEU A 165 2.81 -2.50 -5.78
N LEU A 166 2.66 -2.96 -7.01
CA LEU A 166 2.71 -4.38 -7.36
C LEU A 166 4.10 -4.99 -7.08
N ALA A 167 5.19 -4.28 -7.37
CA ALA A 167 6.54 -4.69 -7.00
C ALA A 167 6.70 -4.83 -5.48
N LYS A 168 6.25 -3.82 -4.73
CA LYS A 168 6.31 -3.78 -3.26
C LYS A 168 5.46 -4.89 -2.64
N MET A 169 4.26 -5.12 -3.15
CA MET A 169 3.39 -6.21 -2.70
C MET A 169 4.01 -7.58 -2.96
N ALA A 170 4.57 -7.80 -4.15
CA ALA A 170 5.22 -9.05 -4.51
C ALA A 170 6.45 -9.33 -3.63
N LEU A 171 7.28 -8.31 -3.34
CA LEU A 171 8.44 -8.45 -2.44
C LEU A 171 8.01 -8.86 -1.03
N ASN A 172 6.87 -8.36 -0.55
CA ASN A 172 6.34 -8.64 0.79
C ASN A 172 5.34 -9.82 0.82
N ALA A 173 5.18 -10.58 -0.26
CA ALA A 173 4.19 -11.64 -0.36
C ALA A 173 4.31 -12.71 0.73
N GLU A 174 5.54 -13.05 1.16
CA GLU A 174 5.77 -13.98 2.29
C GLU A 174 5.06 -13.54 3.58
N ILE A 175 4.87 -12.23 3.77
CA ILE A 175 4.17 -11.67 4.93
C ILE A 175 2.66 -11.77 4.74
N TYR A 176 2.19 -11.27 3.60
CA TYR A 176 0.76 -11.05 3.38
C TYR A 176 -0.03 -12.31 3.01
N THR A 177 0.64 -13.34 2.49
CA THR A 177 0.03 -14.66 2.22
C THR A 177 0.06 -15.59 3.42
N PHE A 178 0.52 -15.12 4.60
CA PHE A 178 0.62 -15.89 5.82
C PHE A 178 -0.32 -15.34 6.90
N ASP A 179 -1.45 -16.02 7.12
CA ASP A 179 -2.54 -15.53 7.99
C ASP A 179 -2.29 -15.75 9.48
N ASP A 180 -1.36 -16.62 9.86
CA ASP A 180 -0.99 -16.82 11.27
C ASP A 180 0.30 -16.08 11.63
N TRP A 181 0.24 -14.76 11.70
CA TRP A 181 1.38 -13.91 12.07
C TRP A 181 1.89 -14.10 13.49
N THR A 182 1.16 -14.79 14.38
CA THR A 182 1.66 -15.17 15.71
C THR A 182 2.78 -16.19 15.64
N LYS A 183 2.86 -16.97 14.57
CA LYS A 183 3.97 -17.88 14.29
C LYS A 183 5.11 -17.10 13.65
N GLY A 184 6.30 -17.22 14.21
CA GLY A 184 7.46 -16.42 13.78
C GLY A 184 7.85 -16.58 12.30
N TYR A 185 8.74 -15.71 11.86
CA TYR A 185 9.27 -15.57 10.50
C TYR A 185 9.57 -16.89 9.77
N LYS A 186 10.16 -17.88 10.48
CA LYS A 186 10.56 -19.17 9.87
C LYS A 186 9.39 -20.02 9.36
N LYS A 187 8.17 -19.72 9.77
CA LYS A 187 6.96 -20.46 9.37
C LYS A 187 6.28 -19.90 8.12
N ARG A 188 6.72 -18.73 7.65
CA ARG A 188 6.16 -18.11 6.44
C ARG A 188 6.49 -18.94 5.19
N PRO A 189 5.60 -18.95 4.19
CA PRO A 189 5.91 -19.50 2.88
C PRO A 189 7.11 -18.73 2.29
N ARG A 190 7.93 -19.40 1.50
CA ARG A 190 9.03 -18.72 0.78
C ARG A 190 8.53 -18.14 -0.53
N GLY A 191 9.01 -16.97 -0.89
CA GLY A 191 8.57 -16.25 -2.09
C GLY A 191 8.69 -17.05 -3.38
N ARG A 192 9.66 -17.98 -3.47
CA ARG A 192 9.78 -18.93 -4.60
C ARG A 192 8.59 -19.90 -4.73
N ASN A 193 7.80 -20.08 -3.68
CA ASN A 193 6.64 -20.98 -3.63
C ASN A 193 5.32 -20.23 -3.64
N ILE A 194 5.35 -18.92 -3.85
CA ILE A 194 4.19 -18.05 -3.97
C ILE A 194 4.10 -17.62 -5.42
N ASP A 195 3.11 -18.10 -6.13
CA ASP A 195 2.96 -17.88 -7.55
C ASP A 195 1.95 -16.76 -7.86
N PHE A 196 2.29 -15.96 -8.85
CA PHE A 196 1.43 -14.92 -9.42
C PHE A 196 1.22 -15.17 -10.90
N MET A 197 0.01 -14.92 -11.38
CA MET A 197 -0.27 -14.82 -12.79
C MET A 197 -0.12 -13.34 -13.18
N VAL A 198 0.94 -13.02 -13.90
CA VAL A 198 1.26 -11.66 -14.32
C VAL A 198 0.89 -11.49 -15.80
N GLN A 199 0.08 -10.48 -16.11
CA GLN A 199 -0.19 -10.11 -17.49
C GLN A 199 1.06 -9.45 -18.07
N THR A 200 1.63 -10.04 -19.10
CA THR A 200 2.83 -9.54 -19.77
C THR A 200 2.48 -8.94 -21.12
N ALA A 201 3.03 -7.76 -21.41
CA ALA A 201 3.00 -7.20 -22.74
C ALA A 201 4.37 -7.35 -23.40
N ASP A 202 4.40 -7.83 -24.62
CA ASP A 202 5.61 -7.86 -25.43
C ASP A 202 5.80 -6.51 -26.11
N GLY A 203 6.71 -5.68 -25.60
CA GLY A 203 7.28 -4.51 -26.31
C GLY A 203 6.30 -3.37 -26.63
N ALA A 204 6.66 -2.38 -27.18
CA ALA A 204 6.24 -1.07 -27.71
C ALA A 204 4.76 -0.62 -27.71
N SER A 205 3.72 -1.41 -27.41
CA SER A 205 2.31 -0.98 -27.40
C SER A 205 1.53 -1.55 -26.22
N LEU A 206 1.94 -1.20 -25.00
CA LEU A 206 1.40 -1.75 -23.75
C LEU A 206 -0.11 -1.52 -23.57
N LEU A 207 -0.66 -0.40 -24.03
CA LEU A 207 -2.09 -0.07 -23.82
C LEU A 207 -3.02 -0.90 -24.71
N ASN A 208 -2.67 -1.08 -25.97
CA ASN A 208 -3.50 -1.83 -26.91
C ASN A 208 -3.36 -3.34 -26.73
N ASP A 209 -2.14 -3.81 -26.38
CA ASP A 209 -1.85 -5.22 -26.22
C ASP A 209 -2.41 -5.79 -24.90
N LEU A 210 -2.47 -5.00 -23.82
CA LEU A 210 -3.10 -5.44 -22.56
C LEU A 210 -4.62 -5.58 -22.67
N LYS A 211 -5.29 -4.70 -23.42
CA LYS A 211 -6.74 -4.80 -23.73
C LYS A 211 -7.04 -6.00 -24.63
N ALA A 212 -6.11 -6.42 -25.49
CA ALA A 212 -6.27 -7.52 -26.43
C ALA A 212 -5.77 -8.88 -25.89
N SER A 213 -5.10 -8.92 -24.73
CA SER A 213 -4.32 -10.09 -24.30
C SER A 213 -4.99 -10.91 -23.20
N GLU A 214 -6.19 -11.43 -23.39
CA GLU A 214 -6.75 -12.46 -22.50
C GLU A 214 -5.87 -13.73 -22.39
N ASN A 215 -4.81 -13.87 -23.19
CA ASN A 215 -4.01 -15.09 -23.29
C ASN A 215 -2.50 -14.94 -23.02
N ARG A 216 -2.02 -13.77 -22.55
CA ARG A 216 -0.58 -13.58 -22.28
C ARG A 216 -0.29 -13.40 -20.79
N SER A 217 -0.66 -14.38 -19.99
CA SER A 217 -0.26 -14.41 -18.60
C SER A 217 0.96 -15.32 -18.41
N LYS A 218 1.93 -14.85 -17.65
CA LYS A 218 3.11 -15.62 -17.26
C LYS A 218 3.00 -15.94 -15.77
N LYS A 219 3.24 -17.19 -15.40
CA LYS A 219 3.37 -17.60 -14.01
C LYS A 219 4.76 -17.25 -13.52
N LEU A 220 4.85 -16.40 -12.50
CA LEU A 220 6.08 -15.95 -11.86
C LEU A 220 5.98 -16.18 -10.36
N ASN A 221 7.10 -16.52 -9.72
CA ASN A 221 7.15 -16.51 -8.26
C ASN A 221 7.16 -15.06 -7.71
N ALA A 222 7.04 -14.89 -6.39
CA ALA A 222 6.93 -13.56 -5.78
C ALA A 222 8.14 -12.66 -6.10
N TRP A 223 9.35 -13.19 -6.09
CA TRP A 223 10.55 -12.38 -6.37
C TRP A 223 10.71 -12.05 -7.85
N GLU A 224 10.43 -13.00 -8.74
CA GLU A 224 10.36 -12.75 -10.19
C GLU A 224 9.28 -11.72 -10.52
N THR A 225 8.14 -11.76 -9.83
CA THR A 225 7.06 -10.78 -9.98
C THR A 225 7.51 -9.38 -9.54
N CYS A 226 8.23 -9.28 -8.42
CA CYS A 226 8.83 -8.01 -7.98
C CYS A 226 9.80 -7.47 -9.03
N ILE A 227 10.72 -8.30 -9.53
CA ILE A 227 11.70 -7.92 -10.56
C ILE A 227 10.98 -7.43 -11.83
N TYR A 228 9.95 -8.16 -12.27
CA TYR A 228 9.15 -7.80 -13.46
C TYR A 228 8.57 -6.37 -13.37
N TYR A 229 7.96 -6.02 -12.25
CA TYR A 229 7.39 -4.68 -12.09
C TYR A 229 8.44 -3.60 -11.85
N CYS A 230 9.59 -3.92 -11.26
CA CYS A 230 10.74 -3.01 -11.19
C CYS A 230 11.31 -2.72 -12.59
N ASP A 231 11.38 -3.74 -13.45
CA ASP A 231 11.84 -3.59 -14.84
C ASP A 231 10.85 -2.79 -15.68
N ALA A 232 9.54 -2.94 -15.42
CA ALA A 232 8.53 -2.12 -16.08
C ALA A 232 8.71 -0.62 -15.78
N LEU A 233 9.05 -0.26 -14.52
CA LEU A 233 9.36 1.13 -14.15
C LEU A 233 10.61 1.66 -14.85
N ALA A 234 11.66 0.84 -14.97
CA ALA A 234 12.86 1.21 -15.73
C ALA A 234 12.54 1.43 -17.21
N ALA A 235 11.72 0.58 -17.82
CA ALA A 235 11.27 0.69 -19.19
C ALA A 235 10.40 1.94 -19.45
N GLU A 236 9.69 2.43 -18.44
CA GLU A 236 8.92 3.68 -18.45
C GLU A 236 9.80 4.94 -18.27
N GLY A 237 11.12 4.78 -18.18
CA GLY A 237 12.09 5.87 -18.17
C GLY A 237 12.42 6.45 -16.79
N TYR A 238 12.04 5.76 -15.70
CA TYR A 238 12.48 6.16 -14.37
C TYR A 238 13.97 5.89 -14.15
N SER A 239 14.61 6.80 -13.45
CA SER A 239 16.03 6.74 -13.09
C SER A 239 16.28 7.40 -11.75
N LEU A 240 17.51 7.30 -11.24
CA LEU A 240 17.87 8.00 -10.01
C LEU A 240 17.82 9.53 -10.13
N ASP A 241 17.93 10.08 -11.35
CA ASP A 241 17.77 11.52 -11.57
C ASP A 241 16.28 11.94 -11.52
N GLU A 242 15.37 11.00 -11.76
CA GLU A 242 13.92 11.15 -11.66
C GLU A 242 13.37 10.24 -10.56
N ASP A 243 13.83 10.45 -9.35
CA ASP A 243 13.66 9.54 -8.22
C ASP A 243 12.21 9.50 -7.66
N VAL A 244 11.43 10.57 -7.82
CA VAL A 244 10.05 10.61 -7.30
C VAL A 244 9.08 9.95 -8.29
N ILE A 245 8.48 8.82 -7.87
CA ILE A 245 7.44 8.13 -8.63
C ILE A 245 6.07 8.69 -8.28
N PHE A 246 5.80 8.90 -7.00
CA PHE A 246 4.55 9.44 -6.50
C PHE A 246 4.78 10.20 -5.20
N CYS A 247 4.04 11.29 -5.04
CA CYS A 247 4.06 12.09 -3.84
C CYS A 247 2.66 12.66 -3.62
N SER A 248 2.08 12.47 -2.43
CA SER A 248 0.84 13.15 -2.07
C SER A 248 1.07 14.66 -1.93
N SER A 249 0.05 15.46 -2.17
CA SER A 249 0.16 16.93 -2.29
C SER A 249 0.79 17.64 -1.08
N SER A 250 0.64 17.08 0.12
CA SER A 250 1.20 17.64 1.36
C SER A 250 2.73 17.51 1.46
N ILE A 251 3.34 16.46 0.89
CA ILE A 251 4.81 16.31 0.85
C ILE A 251 5.45 17.39 -0.04
N ARG A 252 4.73 17.90 -1.02
CA ARG A 252 5.22 18.97 -1.89
C ARG A 252 5.70 20.20 -1.12
N THR A 253 4.96 20.61 -0.08
CA THR A 253 5.31 21.72 0.81
C THR A 253 6.51 21.38 1.70
N SER A 254 6.67 20.14 2.11
CA SER A 254 7.75 19.67 2.98
C SER A 254 9.08 19.51 2.24
N LEU A 255 9.09 19.04 1.00
CA LEU A 255 10.30 18.93 0.17
C LEU A 255 10.86 20.31 -0.23
N LEU A 256 10.01 21.34 -0.21
CA LEU A 256 10.40 22.73 -0.48
C LEU A 256 10.82 23.53 0.77
N GLY A 257 10.92 22.89 1.94
CA GLY A 257 11.64 23.44 3.08
C GLY A 257 10.82 23.91 4.28
N CYS A 258 9.57 23.54 4.44
CA CYS A 258 8.77 23.94 5.62
C CYS A 258 7.85 22.84 6.14
N SER A 259 8.16 22.30 7.24
CA SER A 259 7.40 21.89 8.42
C SER A 259 7.61 20.45 8.92
N ASN A 260 7.74 20.34 10.24
CA ASN A 260 7.86 19.12 11.05
C ASN A 260 6.47 18.52 11.38
N THR A 261 5.66 18.16 10.41
CA THR A 261 4.38 17.50 10.68
C THR A 261 4.45 16.01 10.33
N PRO A 262 4.11 15.11 11.27
CA PRO A 262 3.98 13.69 11.01
C PRO A 262 2.63 13.42 10.38
N ALA A 263 2.52 13.51 9.06
CA ALA A 263 1.33 13.13 8.34
C ALA A 263 1.56 11.82 7.58
N ALA A 264 0.50 11.08 7.32
CA ALA A 264 0.51 9.88 6.50
C ALA A 264 0.85 10.25 5.05
N HIS A 265 2.12 10.36 4.72
CA HIS A 265 2.59 10.80 3.43
C HIS A 265 2.95 9.59 2.57
N PHE A 266 2.31 9.48 1.43
CA PHE A 266 2.73 8.53 0.41
C PHE A 266 3.87 9.15 -0.40
N LEU A 267 5.06 8.62 -0.21
CA LEU A 267 6.23 8.94 -1.03
C LEU A 267 6.80 7.64 -1.61
N PHE A 268 6.77 7.53 -2.94
CA PHE A 268 7.35 6.40 -3.67
C PHE A 268 8.52 6.88 -4.50
N ARG A 269 9.65 6.18 -4.38
CA ARG A 269 10.90 6.58 -5.00
C ARG A 269 11.53 5.47 -5.82
N TYR A 270 12.21 5.85 -6.90
CA TYR A 270 12.96 4.91 -7.74
C TYR A 270 14.17 4.30 -7.00
N THR A 271 14.73 5.02 -6.04
CA THR A 271 15.72 4.47 -5.10
C THR A 271 15.20 3.22 -4.39
N ASP A 272 13.93 3.22 -3.94
CA ASP A 272 13.30 2.03 -3.33
C ASP A 272 13.14 0.91 -4.36
N VAL A 273 12.74 1.23 -5.59
CA VAL A 273 12.60 0.23 -6.68
C VAL A 273 13.91 -0.51 -6.93
N LEU A 274 15.04 0.21 -7.00
CA LEU A 274 16.35 -0.40 -7.19
C LEU A 274 16.73 -1.32 -6.02
N LEU A 275 16.45 -0.89 -4.78
CA LEU A 275 16.75 -1.71 -3.61
C LEU A 275 15.79 -2.91 -3.48
N MET A 276 14.52 -2.77 -3.87
CA MET A 276 13.57 -3.89 -3.96
C MET A 276 14.04 -4.92 -5.00
N LYS A 277 14.46 -4.46 -6.19
CA LYS A 277 14.97 -5.34 -7.23
C LYS A 277 16.25 -6.04 -6.81
N SER A 278 17.19 -5.32 -6.19
CA SER A 278 18.42 -5.90 -5.63
C SER A 278 18.11 -7.01 -4.62
N GLU A 279 17.15 -6.76 -3.71
CA GLU A 279 16.73 -7.75 -2.72
C GLU A 279 16.06 -8.97 -3.36
N ALA A 280 15.15 -8.74 -4.32
CA ALA A 280 14.45 -9.80 -5.03
C ALA A 280 15.40 -10.70 -5.81
N ASN A 281 16.40 -10.12 -6.51
CA ASN A 281 17.46 -10.86 -7.20
C ASN A 281 18.21 -11.78 -6.22
N ILE A 282 18.70 -11.25 -5.09
CA ILE A 282 19.42 -12.05 -4.09
C ILE A 282 18.53 -13.17 -3.52
N ARG A 283 17.28 -12.90 -3.21
CA ARG A 283 16.33 -13.92 -2.70
C ARG A 283 16.03 -14.99 -3.73
N ASN A 284 16.00 -14.62 -5.01
CA ASN A 284 15.79 -15.54 -6.15
C ASN A 284 17.05 -16.33 -6.53
N GLY A 285 18.20 -16.01 -5.93
CA GLY A 285 19.49 -16.66 -6.20
C GLY A 285 20.30 -15.99 -7.31
N GLU A 286 19.93 -14.77 -7.67
CA GLU A 286 20.60 -13.96 -8.70
C GLU A 286 21.49 -12.88 -8.07
N ASP A 287 22.19 -12.12 -8.92
CA ASP A 287 23.11 -11.06 -8.48
C ASP A 287 22.39 -9.71 -8.41
N GLY A 288 22.27 -9.16 -7.21
CA GLY A 288 21.67 -7.84 -6.95
C GLY A 288 22.68 -6.68 -6.89
N ARG A 289 23.95 -6.87 -7.28
CA ARG A 289 25.01 -5.86 -7.11
C ARG A 289 24.80 -4.62 -7.97
N THR A 290 24.23 -4.74 -9.14
CA THR A 290 24.07 -3.62 -10.07
C THR A 290 23.18 -2.55 -9.43
N GLU A 291 21.99 -2.90 -9.02
CA GLU A 291 21.00 -2.00 -8.44
C GLU A 291 21.48 -1.40 -7.10
N LEU A 292 22.03 -2.23 -6.24
CA LEU A 292 22.62 -1.77 -4.97
C LEU A 292 23.71 -0.71 -5.21
N ASN A 293 24.62 -0.96 -6.14
CA ASN A 293 25.76 -0.06 -6.38
C ASN A 293 25.36 1.20 -7.15
N MET A 294 24.30 1.20 -7.92
CA MET A 294 23.71 2.43 -8.48
C MET A 294 23.27 3.38 -7.35
N VAL A 295 22.56 2.87 -6.35
CA VAL A 295 22.12 3.67 -5.19
C VAL A 295 23.33 4.16 -4.37
N ARG A 296 24.33 3.31 -4.13
CA ARG A 296 25.53 3.65 -3.39
C ARG A 296 26.38 4.72 -4.11
N ALA A 297 26.56 4.57 -5.42
CA ALA A 297 27.30 5.52 -6.25
C ALA A 297 26.69 6.93 -6.21
N ARG A 298 25.34 7.04 -6.26
CA ARG A 298 24.65 8.32 -6.08
C ARG A 298 24.96 9.02 -4.76
N GLN A 299 25.25 8.23 -3.72
CA GLN A 299 25.64 8.75 -2.39
C GLN A 299 27.14 8.97 -2.23
N GLY A 300 27.93 8.79 -3.28
CA GLY A 300 29.39 8.85 -3.22
C GLY A 300 30.02 7.71 -2.42
N LYS A 301 29.31 6.60 -2.20
CA LYS A 301 29.81 5.43 -1.47
C LYS A 301 30.49 4.44 -2.42
N PRO A 302 31.56 3.75 -1.99
CA PRO A 302 32.22 2.74 -2.81
C PRO A 302 31.29 1.55 -3.10
N ALA A 303 31.53 0.87 -4.22
CA ALA A 303 30.81 -0.35 -4.58
C ALA A 303 30.98 -1.44 -3.50
N HIS A 304 29.95 -2.23 -3.31
CA HIS A 304 29.92 -3.30 -2.32
C HIS A 304 29.27 -4.57 -2.87
N ARG A 305 29.62 -5.72 -2.30
CA ARG A 305 28.91 -6.98 -2.57
C ARG A 305 27.47 -6.86 -2.07
N ALA A 306 26.51 -7.28 -2.89
CA ALA A 306 25.11 -7.35 -2.48
C ALA A 306 24.89 -8.59 -1.59
N THR A 307 24.39 -8.34 -0.39
CA THR A 307 23.87 -9.34 0.53
C THR A 307 22.60 -8.78 1.16
N LEU A 308 21.71 -9.64 1.65
CA LEU A 308 20.46 -9.19 2.28
C LEU A 308 20.71 -8.19 3.41
N ASN A 309 21.72 -8.45 4.27
CA ASN A 309 22.05 -7.53 5.34
C ASN A 309 22.51 -6.16 4.81
N ARG A 310 23.34 -6.14 3.77
CA ARG A 310 23.81 -4.88 3.18
C ARG A 310 22.66 -4.12 2.53
N ILE A 311 21.72 -4.82 1.87
CA ILE A 311 20.54 -4.19 1.29
C ILE A 311 19.67 -3.58 2.40
N LEU A 312 19.42 -4.30 3.48
CA LEU A 312 18.68 -3.76 4.63
C LEU A 312 19.36 -2.52 5.22
N GLU A 313 20.68 -2.56 5.42
CA GLU A 313 21.44 -1.39 5.91
C GLU A 313 21.31 -0.17 4.98
N GLU A 314 21.41 -0.37 3.66
CA GLU A 314 21.21 0.74 2.71
C GLU A 314 19.77 1.25 2.73
N ARG A 315 18.76 0.35 2.78
CA ARG A 315 17.35 0.74 2.90
C ARG A 315 17.11 1.58 4.17
N LEU A 316 17.59 1.11 5.30
CA LEU A 316 17.49 1.84 6.59
C LEU A 316 18.18 3.20 6.54
N ALA A 317 19.29 3.34 5.79
CA ALA A 317 20.03 4.59 5.69
C ALA A 317 19.36 5.61 4.74
N VAL A 318 18.86 5.16 3.57
CA VAL A 318 18.41 6.08 2.51
C VAL A 318 16.91 6.34 2.49
N LEU A 319 16.12 5.45 3.10
CA LEU A 319 14.66 5.50 3.15
C LEU A 319 14.14 5.78 4.58
N SER A 320 15.00 6.33 5.46
CA SER A 320 14.75 6.48 6.90
C SER A 320 13.55 7.37 7.28
N ARG A 321 13.04 8.15 6.34
CA ARG A 321 11.92 9.08 6.57
C ARG A 321 10.64 8.68 5.82
N GLU A 322 10.56 7.44 5.34
CA GLU A 322 9.52 7.00 4.41
C GLU A 322 8.60 5.90 4.99
N ASP A 323 8.54 5.74 6.30
CA ASP A 323 7.71 4.76 7.06
C ASP A 323 7.78 3.29 6.61
N ILE A 324 8.81 2.94 5.80
CA ILE A 324 8.99 1.56 5.30
C ILE A 324 9.82 0.67 6.23
N HIS A 325 10.43 1.22 7.28
CA HIS A 325 11.29 0.47 8.20
C HIS A 325 10.57 -0.69 8.88
N ARG A 326 9.32 -0.46 9.32
CA ARG A 326 8.53 -1.51 9.96
C ARG A 326 8.35 -2.70 9.02
N GLN A 327 7.95 -2.47 7.77
CA GLN A 327 7.77 -3.51 6.76
C GLN A 327 9.07 -4.25 6.47
N ASP A 328 10.17 -3.52 6.31
CA ASP A 328 11.49 -4.10 6.08
C ASP A 328 11.91 -5.02 7.23
N LEU A 329 11.82 -4.55 8.47
CA LEU A 329 12.18 -5.35 9.64
C LEU A 329 11.29 -6.59 9.78
N ILE A 330 9.98 -6.48 9.49
CA ILE A 330 9.06 -7.62 9.48
C ILE A 330 9.46 -8.62 8.39
N ARG A 331 9.79 -8.14 7.17
CA ARG A 331 10.18 -8.99 6.05
C ARG A 331 11.49 -9.72 6.31
N PHE A 332 12.44 -9.07 6.96
CA PHE A 332 13.72 -9.67 7.35
C PHE A 332 13.63 -10.54 8.61
N GLY A 333 12.47 -10.59 9.28
CA GLY A 333 12.27 -11.35 10.51
C GLY A 333 12.96 -10.76 11.73
N MET A 334 13.28 -9.47 11.69
CA MET A 334 14.03 -8.75 12.73
C MET A 334 13.14 -7.86 13.62
N PHE A 335 11.88 -7.67 13.24
CA PHE A 335 10.98 -6.78 13.97
C PHE A 335 10.64 -7.30 15.39
N THR A 336 10.55 -8.61 15.54
CA THR A 336 10.27 -9.27 16.83
C THR A 336 11.52 -9.69 17.60
N ASP A 337 12.66 -9.70 16.93
CA ASP A 337 13.94 -9.96 17.59
C ASP A 337 14.33 -8.69 18.35
N ALA A 338 14.62 -8.87 19.62
CA ALA A 338 14.98 -7.83 20.60
C ALA A 338 16.14 -6.97 20.16
N PHE A 339 16.05 -6.31 19.04
CA PHE A 339 17.08 -5.43 18.59
C PHE A 339 16.98 -4.08 19.28
N ASN A 340 18.09 -3.61 19.68
CA ASN A 340 18.52 -2.38 20.32
C ASN A 340 17.73 -1.09 20.02
N LEU A 341 16.83 -1.09 19.04
CA LEU A 341 15.97 0.03 18.73
C LEU A 341 14.79 0.18 19.73
N TYR A 342 14.32 -0.96 20.28
CA TYR A 342 13.22 -0.99 21.25
C TYR A 342 13.56 -1.94 22.41
N PRO A 343 14.37 -1.49 23.40
CA PRO A 343 14.81 -2.33 24.52
C PRO A 343 13.68 -2.95 25.36
N CYS A 344 12.51 -2.34 25.32
CA CYS A 344 11.29 -2.81 26.01
C CYS A 344 10.68 -4.08 25.39
N LEU A 345 10.95 -4.39 24.13
CA LEU A 345 10.48 -5.60 23.44
C LEU A 345 11.43 -6.79 23.63
N LYS A 346 12.41 -6.70 24.54
CA LYS A 346 13.40 -7.75 24.77
C LYS A 346 12.74 -9.08 25.13
N GLY A 347 12.88 -10.04 24.25
CA GLY A 347 12.94 -11.45 24.58
C GLY A 347 11.66 -12.26 24.50
N LYS A 348 10.48 -11.72 24.20
CA LYS A 348 9.22 -12.51 24.19
C LYS A 348 8.19 -12.12 23.13
N SER A 349 8.53 -11.35 22.13
CA SER A 349 7.52 -11.01 21.15
C SER A 349 7.20 -12.20 20.26
N SER A 350 6.02 -12.77 20.46
CA SER A 350 5.38 -13.58 19.42
C SER A 350 5.10 -12.65 18.22
N GLY A 351 4.99 -13.21 17.03
CA GLY A 351 4.75 -12.43 15.81
C GLY A 351 3.49 -11.54 15.83
N TYR A 352 2.65 -11.59 16.89
CA TYR A 352 1.39 -10.85 16.94
C TYR A 352 1.60 -9.32 16.82
N ILE A 353 2.69 -8.79 17.35
CA ILE A 353 3.01 -7.35 17.26
C ILE A 353 3.33 -6.87 15.84
N THR A 354 3.44 -7.76 14.87
CA THR A 354 3.62 -7.39 13.46
C THR A 354 2.37 -6.82 12.79
N VAL A 355 1.23 -6.90 13.46
CA VAL A 355 -0.01 -6.19 13.12
C VAL A 355 -0.48 -5.39 14.32
N PHE A 356 -1.22 -4.33 14.10
CA PHE A 356 -1.85 -3.56 15.18
C PHE A 356 -3.15 -4.22 15.64
N PRO A 357 -3.57 -3.98 16.89
CA PRO A 357 -4.91 -4.36 17.33
C PRO A 357 -5.98 -3.59 16.55
N ILE A 358 -7.12 -4.23 16.34
CA ILE A 358 -8.31 -3.54 15.84
C ILE A 358 -8.80 -2.56 16.90
N PRO A 359 -9.04 -1.28 16.57
CA PRO A 359 -9.56 -0.32 17.52
C PRO A 359 -10.87 -0.80 18.16
N GLN A 360 -11.00 -0.71 19.48
CA GLN A 360 -12.19 -1.22 20.19
C GLN A 360 -13.47 -0.58 19.68
N LYS A 361 -13.44 0.73 19.41
CA LYS A 361 -14.58 1.46 18.83
C LYS A 361 -15.09 0.83 17.52
N CYS A 362 -14.18 0.27 16.69
CA CYS A 362 -14.57 -0.38 15.46
C CYS A 362 -15.27 -1.73 15.72
N ILE A 363 -14.79 -2.48 16.73
CA ILE A 363 -15.41 -3.74 17.14
C ILE A 363 -16.82 -3.47 17.71
N ASP A 364 -16.96 -2.42 18.50
CA ASP A 364 -18.25 -2.01 19.08
C ASP A 364 -19.26 -1.61 18.00
N LEU A 365 -18.79 -1.02 16.90
CA LEU A 365 -19.63 -0.63 15.74
C LEU A 365 -20.02 -1.81 14.85
N ASN A 366 -19.14 -2.79 14.69
CA ASN A 366 -19.40 -3.97 13.89
C ASN A 366 -19.10 -5.25 14.69
N PRO A 367 -20.11 -5.91 15.25
CA PRO A 367 -19.94 -7.12 16.07
C PRO A 367 -19.40 -8.33 15.28
N LYS A 368 -19.25 -8.24 13.95
CA LYS A 368 -18.59 -9.28 13.15
C LYS A 368 -17.06 -9.12 13.14
N LEU A 369 -16.52 -8.00 13.65
CA LEU A 369 -15.09 -7.82 13.82
C LEU A 369 -14.60 -8.56 15.06
N VAL A 370 -13.49 -9.24 14.91
CA VAL A 370 -12.83 -9.98 15.99
C VAL A 370 -11.43 -9.42 16.17
N GLN A 371 -11.02 -9.22 17.41
CA GLN A 371 -9.68 -8.72 17.74
C GLN A 371 -8.59 -9.63 17.19
N ASN A 372 -7.48 -9.04 16.79
CA ASN A 372 -6.32 -9.76 16.30
C ASN A 372 -5.72 -10.66 17.38
N LYS A 373 -5.31 -11.88 16.99
CA LYS A 373 -4.66 -12.85 17.88
C LYS A 373 -3.45 -12.22 18.58
N GLY A 374 -3.40 -12.38 19.90
CA GLY A 374 -2.39 -11.81 20.77
C GLY A 374 -2.86 -10.57 21.52
N TYR A 375 -3.96 -9.94 21.09
CA TYR A 375 -4.59 -8.79 21.73
C TYR A 375 -5.95 -9.14 22.38
N GLU A 376 -6.28 -10.42 22.50
CA GLU A 376 -7.57 -10.95 22.95
C GLU A 376 -7.72 -11.00 24.49
N VAL A 377 -6.79 -10.42 25.26
CA VAL A 377 -6.79 -10.53 26.72
C VAL A 377 -7.88 -9.65 27.34
N GLU A 378 -8.87 -10.29 27.95
CA GLU A 378 -9.93 -9.61 28.70
C GLU A 378 -9.35 -8.63 29.75
N GLY A 379 -9.82 -7.38 29.72
CA GLY A 379 -9.53 -6.37 30.73
C GLY A 379 -8.24 -5.57 30.56
N LEU A 380 -7.42 -5.88 29.57
CA LEU A 380 -6.33 -5.00 29.13
C LEU A 380 -6.80 -4.25 27.88
N SER A 381 -6.91 -2.92 27.98
CA SER A 381 -7.02 -2.15 26.74
C SER A 381 -5.82 -2.56 25.88
N ALA A 382 -6.06 -2.80 24.58
CA ALA A 382 -5.02 -3.20 23.64
C ALA A 382 -3.76 -2.30 23.67
N TYR A 383 -3.86 -1.13 24.27
CA TYR A 383 -2.84 -0.10 24.45
C TYR A 383 -1.98 -0.26 25.70
N LYS A 384 -2.44 -0.98 26.74
CA LYS A 384 -1.59 -1.24 27.92
C LYS A 384 -0.38 -2.13 27.60
N THR A 385 -0.49 -2.96 26.58
CA THR A 385 0.61 -3.77 26.07
C THR A 385 1.61 -2.98 25.21
N MET A 386 1.23 -1.78 24.78
CA MET A 386 2.10 -0.87 24.01
C MET A 386 2.65 0.29 24.84
N ARG A 387 2.15 0.51 26.06
CA ARG A 387 2.73 1.48 27.00
C ARG A 387 3.97 0.88 27.63
N TYR A 388 5.05 1.59 27.44
CA TYR A 388 6.32 1.38 28.11
C TYR A 388 6.14 1.71 29.60
N ASP A 389 6.30 0.72 30.48
CA ASP A 389 6.65 0.93 31.88
C ASP A 389 8.17 1.16 31.98
#